data_8a1ba1dfac43fac3013bc72634eefab4
#
_entry.id   8a1ba1dfac43fac3013bc72634eefab4
#
_cell.length_a   1.000
_cell.length_b   1.000
_cell.length_c   1.000
_cell.angle_alpha   90.00
_cell.angle_beta   90.00
_cell.angle_gamma   90.00
#
_symmetry.space_group_name_H-M   'P 1'
#
loop_
_entity.id
_entity.type
_entity.pdbx_description
1 polymer ?
#
loop_
_entity_poly.entity_id
_entity_poly.type
_entity_poly.pdbx_seq_one_letter_code
_entity_poly.pdbx_strand_id
1 'polypeptide(L)'
;IRFSQLSMVDAQYQYDYDLIIIGGGPVGMALALALRNSGLSILLLEARGLPEKAEDPRPLALSQGSRLVLQRLGVWKALSGVTPIFTIHVSNQGGLGRTVMMAREIGVPALGYVVNYDDMFRAMHGTLQKCEMDYLTGAQVAHMETGDGFGRVEFEHGGITKKATARLLVVADGGRLTAQIEGITQHVHDYEQWAIVARVKTEHFEEHLAEQASGTELSGTEQAFARIRTRPGMQSLRAKTAESXPGSRQPGVAYERFTPEGPVALLPAGDGFAXVWTVSPGAVQEILGLDDTXFLERLHGHFGDRLGKFIEAGKRSGFPLALKYATPVTVSRTVLIGNAAQTLHPVAGQGFNLGLRDAWELAEEIIAFPAETGTPAMLARYSSKRRLDSSMGRTFTDSLVKLFSNDNPLLGTMRGMGLSALDCLPQLKKFVARRMMFGARG
;
A
#
# COMPACT_ATOMS: atom_id res chain seq x y z
N ILE A 1 6.85 23.84 35.71
CA ILE A 1 6.67 25.01 34.80
C ILE A 1 7.49 24.73 33.57
N ARG A 2 6.84 24.17 32.53
CA ARG A 2 7.45 23.99 31.20
C ARG A 2 7.09 25.23 30.36
N PHE A 3 8.02 26.15 30.23
CA PHE A 3 7.91 27.20 29.22
C PHE A 3 8.35 26.55 27.91
N SER A 4 7.40 26.26 27.03
CA SER A 4 7.71 25.92 25.64
C SER A 4 8.33 27.16 25.00
N GLN A 5 9.51 27.03 24.44
CA GLN A 5 10.11 28.05 23.58
C GLN A 5 9.34 27.99 22.25
N LEU A 6 8.25 28.74 22.20
CA LEU A 6 7.60 29.07 20.93
C LEU A 6 8.56 29.93 20.11
N SER A 7 8.71 29.64 18.81
CA SER A 7 9.47 30.53 17.95
C SER A 7 8.83 31.92 17.97
N MET A 8 9.61 32.99 17.83
CA MET A 8 9.11 34.37 17.90
C MET A 8 7.99 34.64 16.88
N VAL A 9 7.95 33.90 15.78
CA VAL A 9 6.93 34.02 14.74
C VAL A 9 5.60 33.44 15.21
N ASP A 10 5.64 32.31 15.91
CA ASP A 10 4.42 31.63 16.37
C ASP A 10 3.73 32.37 17.52
N ALA A 11 4.44 33.16 18.29
CA ALA A 11 3.85 33.95 19.38
C ALA A 11 2.88 35.06 18.88
N GLN A 12 2.88 35.35 17.59
CA GLN A 12 2.10 36.43 16.98
C GLN A 12 0.74 35.95 16.46
N TYR A 13 0.53 34.63 16.31
CA TYR A 13 -0.69 34.06 15.74
C TYR A 13 -1.37 33.13 16.73
N GLN A 14 -2.68 33.25 16.83
CA GLN A 14 -3.52 32.29 17.57
C GLN A 14 -4.13 31.34 16.54
N TYR A 15 -3.83 30.06 16.63
CA TYR A 15 -4.34 29.02 15.75
C TYR A 15 -5.47 28.24 16.43
N ASP A 16 -6.40 27.75 15.63
CA ASP A 16 -7.44 26.82 16.13
C ASP A 16 -6.81 25.45 16.43
N TYR A 17 -5.84 25.01 15.62
CA TYR A 17 -5.18 23.69 15.73
C TYR A 17 -3.67 23.79 15.47
N ASP A 18 -2.92 22.85 16.01
CA ASP A 18 -1.51 22.66 15.60
C ASP A 18 -1.46 22.05 14.18
N LEU A 19 -2.31 21.05 13.90
CA LEU A 19 -2.40 20.39 12.60
C LEU A 19 -3.84 20.31 12.11
N ILE A 20 -4.04 20.53 10.81
CA ILE A 20 -5.25 20.12 10.12
C ILE A 20 -4.83 19.10 9.05
N ILE A 21 -5.39 17.88 9.14
CA ILE A 21 -5.16 16.81 8.17
C ILE A 21 -6.37 16.75 7.24
N ILE A 22 -6.13 16.96 5.94
CA ILE A 22 -7.17 16.99 4.91
C ILE A 22 -7.16 15.63 4.20
N GLY A 23 -8.16 14.81 4.47
CA GLY A 23 -8.31 13.46 3.95
C GLY A 23 -8.19 12.40 5.05
N GLY A 24 -9.33 11.77 5.36
CA GLY A 24 -9.46 10.70 6.34
C GLY A 24 -9.34 9.30 5.73
N GLY A 25 -8.60 9.17 4.62
CA GLY A 25 -8.20 7.86 4.10
C GLY A 25 -7.12 7.22 4.98
N PRO A 26 -6.72 5.98 4.68
CA PRO A 26 -5.76 5.27 5.55
C PRO A 26 -4.44 6.00 5.82
N VAL A 27 -3.93 6.80 4.88
CA VAL A 27 -2.68 7.55 5.09
C VAL A 27 -2.89 8.72 6.06
N GLY A 28 -3.99 9.48 5.90
CA GLY A 28 -4.33 10.57 6.83
C GLY A 28 -4.62 10.05 8.23
N MET A 29 -5.38 8.95 8.33
CA MET A 29 -5.65 8.30 9.61
C MET A 29 -4.37 7.76 10.26
N ALA A 30 -3.42 7.23 9.46
CA ALA A 30 -2.12 6.76 9.99
C ALA A 30 -1.35 7.90 10.64
N LEU A 31 -1.32 9.08 10.02
CA LEU A 31 -0.67 10.26 10.60
C LEU A 31 -1.36 10.67 11.91
N ALA A 32 -2.68 10.75 11.90
CA ALA A 32 -3.46 11.11 13.07
C ALA A 32 -3.18 10.14 14.24
N LEU A 33 -3.20 8.83 13.95
CA LEU A 33 -2.90 7.79 14.96
C LEU A 33 -1.46 7.86 15.46
N ALA A 34 -0.49 8.18 14.59
CA ALA A 34 0.90 8.31 14.99
C ALA A 34 1.11 9.48 15.96
N LEU A 35 0.29 10.52 15.82
CA LEU A 35 0.36 11.75 16.64
C LEU A 35 -0.58 11.75 17.84
N ARG A 36 -1.37 10.69 18.07
CA ARG A 36 -2.43 10.67 19.09
C ARG A 36 -1.96 11.00 20.53
N ASN A 37 -0.71 10.73 20.82
CA ASN A 37 -0.12 10.96 22.14
C ASN A 37 0.89 12.13 22.14
N SER A 38 0.90 12.96 21.09
CA SER A 38 1.88 14.05 20.97
C SER A 38 1.55 15.28 21.81
N GLY A 39 0.30 15.39 22.27
CA GLY A 39 -0.20 16.58 22.95
C GLY A 39 -0.56 17.73 22.02
N LEU A 40 -0.50 17.51 20.70
CA LEU A 40 -0.87 18.52 19.70
C LEU A 40 -2.38 18.48 19.44
N SER A 41 -2.96 19.66 19.18
CA SER A 41 -4.36 19.78 18.78
C SER A 41 -4.47 19.46 17.28
N ILE A 42 -5.29 18.45 16.94
CA ILE A 42 -5.40 17.91 15.58
C ILE A 42 -6.84 17.91 15.12
N LEU A 43 -7.09 18.43 13.92
CA LEU A 43 -8.37 18.29 13.22
C LEU A 43 -8.14 17.41 12.00
N LEU A 44 -8.90 16.31 11.91
CA LEU A 44 -8.91 15.43 10.74
C LEU A 44 -10.22 15.61 9.99
N LEU A 45 -10.14 16.00 8.71
CA LEU A 45 -11.29 16.26 7.84
C LEU A 45 -11.41 15.17 6.78
N GLU A 46 -12.54 14.47 6.74
CA GLU A 46 -12.85 13.47 5.69
C GLU A 46 -14.11 13.92 4.94
N ALA A 47 -13.97 14.05 3.62
CA ALA A 47 -15.05 14.53 2.75
C ALA A 47 -16.24 13.56 2.70
N ARG A 48 -15.98 12.25 2.74
CA ARG A 48 -17.03 11.24 2.64
C ARG A 48 -17.69 11.02 4.01
N GLY A 49 -18.96 10.64 3.97
CA GLY A 49 -19.59 10.03 5.13
C GLY A 49 -19.05 8.61 5.34
N LEU A 50 -19.31 8.04 6.49
CA LEU A 50 -18.91 6.65 6.75
C LEU A 50 -19.79 5.72 5.90
N PRO A 51 -19.21 4.82 5.12
CA PRO A 51 -20.00 3.87 4.32
C PRO A 51 -20.70 2.86 5.23
N GLU A 52 -22.00 2.67 5.01
CA GLU A 52 -22.79 1.68 5.74
C GLU A 52 -22.36 0.25 5.44
N LYS A 53 -21.86 0.00 4.23
CA LYS A 53 -21.42 -1.32 3.77
C LYS A 53 -20.04 -1.22 3.12
N ALA A 54 -19.34 -2.34 3.09
CA ALA A 54 -18.09 -2.47 2.36
C ALA A 54 -18.33 -2.23 0.85
N GLU A 55 -17.72 -1.20 0.29
CA GLU A 55 -17.90 -0.82 -1.11
C GLU A 55 -16.62 -0.96 -1.94
N ASP A 56 -15.47 -1.07 -1.27
CA ASP A 56 -14.17 -1.09 -1.94
C ASP A 56 -13.37 -2.34 -1.57
N PRO A 57 -13.56 -3.44 -2.32
CA PRO A 57 -12.85 -4.69 -2.05
C PRO A 57 -11.42 -4.70 -2.61
N ARG A 58 -10.89 -3.56 -3.06
CA ARG A 58 -9.54 -3.52 -3.64
C ARG A 58 -8.52 -4.10 -2.68
N PRO A 59 -7.64 -4.99 -3.17
CA PRO A 59 -6.59 -5.54 -2.32
C PRO A 59 -5.48 -4.51 -2.10
N LEU A 60 -4.98 -4.46 -0.87
CA LEU A 60 -3.77 -3.73 -0.52
C LEU A 60 -2.68 -4.74 -0.22
N ALA A 61 -1.56 -4.65 -0.92
CA ALA A 61 -0.38 -5.45 -0.65
C ALA A 61 0.53 -4.68 0.31
N LEU A 62 0.57 -5.12 1.55
CA LEU A 62 1.35 -4.46 2.62
C LEU A 62 2.73 -5.08 2.71
N SER A 63 3.75 -4.24 2.77
CA SER A 63 5.12 -4.67 3.05
C SER A 63 5.30 -5.02 4.54
N GLN A 64 6.38 -5.70 4.87
CA GLN A 64 6.73 -5.96 6.27
C GLN A 64 6.94 -4.65 7.04
N GLY A 65 7.52 -3.63 6.40
CA GLY A 65 7.65 -2.30 7.01
C GLY A 65 6.30 -1.68 7.35
N SER A 66 5.34 -1.77 6.44
CA SER A 66 3.97 -1.27 6.67
C SER A 66 3.27 -2.03 7.80
N ARG A 67 3.46 -3.35 7.88
CA ARG A 67 2.95 -4.15 9.01
C ARG A 67 3.46 -3.61 10.34
N LEU A 68 4.77 -3.33 10.43
CA LEU A 68 5.37 -2.82 11.67
C LEU A 68 4.80 -1.43 12.04
N VAL A 69 4.60 -0.56 11.06
CA VAL A 69 3.95 0.75 11.29
C VAL A 69 2.53 0.52 11.83
N LEU A 70 1.72 -0.29 11.16
CA LEU A 70 0.33 -0.55 11.58
C LEU A 70 0.26 -1.18 12.98
N GLN A 71 1.25 -2.00 13.34
CA GLN A 71 1.34 -2.59 14.66
C GLN A 71 1.59 -1.50 15.72
N ARG A 72 2.52 -0.56 15.46
CA ARG A 72 2.79 0.57 16.36
C ARG A 72 1.61 1.51 16.49
N LEU A 73 0.83 1.66 15.42
CA LEU A 73 -0.41 2.46 15.44
C LEU A 73 -1.55 1.79 16.22
N GLY A 74 -1.41 0.51 16.56
CA GLY A 74 -2.46 -0.26 17.23
C GLY A 74 -3.53 -0.80 16.30
N VAL A 75 -3.32 -0.68 14.98
CA VAL A 75 -4.29 -1.08 13.94
C VAL A 75 -4.19 -2.56 13.61
N TRP A 76 -2.98 -3.13 13.65
CA TRP A 76 -2.71 -4.48 13.13
C TRP A 76 -3.61 -5.55 13.75
N LYS A 77 -3.85 -5.49 15.06
CA LYS A 77 -4.69 -6.47 15.76
C LYS A 77 -6.19 -6.33 15.44
N ALA A 78 -6.60 -5.17 14.96
CA ALA A 78 -7.99 -4.89 14.58
C ALA A 78 -8.30 -5.29 13.13
N LEU A 79 -7.26 -5.63 12.33
CA LEU A 79 -7.45 -6.04 10.94
C LEU A 79 -8.01 -7.45 10.86
N SER A 80 -9.08 -7.62 10.11
CA SER A 80 -9.62 -8.94 9.74
C SER A 80 -9.12 -9.33 8.36
N GLY A 81 -9.12 -10.63 8.07
CA GLY A 81 -8.85 -11.13 6.72
C GLY A 81 -7.44 -10.90 6.19
N VAL A 82 -6.44 -10.76 7.07
CA VAL A 82 -5.04 -10.60 6.66
C VAL A 82 -4.51 -11.92 6.11
N THR A 83 -4.01 -11.91 4.86
CA THR A 83 -3.42 -13.08 4.22
C THR A 83 -1.92 -12.84 4.02
N PRO A 84 -1.03 -13.61 4.67
CA PRO A 84 0.41 -13.45 4.49
C PRO A 84 0.87 -14.00 3.14
N ILE A 85 1.91 -13.37 2.57
CA ILE A 85 2.59 -13.83 1.36
C ILE A 85 3.93 -14.43 1.78
N PHE A 86 4.08 -15.74 1.64
CA PHE A 86 5.32 -16.44 1.99
C PHE A 86 6.22 -16.65 0.77
N THR A 87 5.61 -16.72 -0.42
CA THR A 87 6.31 -16.98 -1.67
C THR A 87 5.76 -16.07 -2.77
N ILE A 88 6.65 -15.52 -3.59
CA ILE A 88 6.27 -14.76 -4.80
C ILE A 88 6.91 -15.44 -5.99
N HIS A 89 6.11 -15.86 -6.96
CA HIS A 89 6.55 -16.36 -8.24
C HIS A 89 6.47 -15.23 -9.28
N VAL A 90 7.61 -14.87 -9.85
CA VAL A 90 7.67 -13.90 -10.94
C VAL A 90 8.06 -14.65 -12.22
N SER A 91 7.32 -14.43 -13.31
CA SER A 91 7.57 -15.10 -14.59
C SER A 91 7.26 -14.18 -15.76
N ASN A 92 7.76 -14.53 -16.95
CA ASN A 92 7.54 -13.79 -18.19
C ASN A 92 6.78 -14.69 -19.17
N GLN A 93 5.73 -14.15 -19.78
CA GLN A 93 4.91 -14.88 -20.76
C GLN A 93 5.69 -15.07 -22.06
N GLY A 94 5.73 -16.30 -22.57
CA GLY A 94 6.37 -16.63 -23.85
C GLY A 94 7.88 -16.61 -23.84
N GLY A 95 8.50 -16.38 -22.67
CA GLY A 95 9.96 -16.30 -22.56
C GLY A 95 10.52 -17.19 -21.46
N LEU A 96 11.82 -17.46 -21.56
CA LEU A 96 12.59 -18.07 -20.47
C LEU A 96 12.78 -17.00 -19.38
N GLY A 97 12.85 -17.45 -18.15
CA GLY A 97 13.12 -16.58 -17.00
C GLY A 97 11.96 -16.57 -16.00
N ARG A 98 12.32 -17.03 -14.81
CA ARG A 98 11.46 -16.98 -13.65
C ARG A 98 12.33 -16.75 -12.42
N THR A 99 11.74 -16.18 -11.41
CA THR A 99 12.38 -16.11 -10.10
C THR A 99 11.34 -16.41 -9.02
N VAL A 100 11.80 -17.07 -7.96
CA VAL A 100 10.97 -17.40 -6.81
C VAL A 100 11.62 -16.75 -5.59
N MET A 101 10.87 -15.91 -4.90
CA MET A 101 11.31 -15.32 -3.64
C MET A 101 10.56 -15.99 -2.50
N MET A 102 11.28 -16.42 -1.47
CA MET A 102 10.67 -17.06 -0.29
C MET A 102 11.06 -16.28 0.97
N ALA A 103 10.07 -16.06 1.84
CA ALA A 103 10.27 -15.34 3.10
C ALA A 103 11.40 -15.94 3.93
N ARG A 104 11.47 -17.28 3.99
CA ARG A 104 12.51 -18.01 4.74
C ARG A 104 13.93 -17.74 4.24
N GLU A 105 14.10 -17.55 2.92
CA GLU A 105 15.42 -17.27 2.31
C GLU A 105 15.91 -15.86 2.67
N ILE A 106 14.97 -14.94 2.86
CA ILE A 106 15.26 -13.54 3.16
C ILE A 106 15.37 -13.32 4.67
N GLY A 107 14.84 -14.25 5.48
CA GLY A 107 14.87 -14.19 6.95
C GLY A 107 13.78 -13.29 7.52
N VAL A 108 12.60 -13.26 6.89
CA VAL A 108 11.45 -12.47 7.33
C VAL A 108 10.24 -13.39 7.57
N PRO A 109 9.30 -13.00 8.44
CA PRO A 109 8.12 -13.84 8.71
C PRO A 109 7.18 -13.96 7.50
N ALA A 110 7.14 -12.95 6.65
CA ALA A 110 6.40 -12.95 5.38
C ALA A 110 7.00 -11.89 4.44
N LEU A 111 6.86 -12.09 3.14
CA LEU A 111 7.29 -11.10 2.13
C LEU A 111 6.34 -9.90 2.08
N GLY A 112 5.09 -10.12 2.49
CA GLY A 112 4.06 -9.11 2.55
C GLY A 112 2.77 -9.69 3.07
N TYR A 113 1.73 -8.88 3.05
CA TYR A 113 0.42 -9.24 3.56
C TYR A 113 -0.64 -8.63 2.66
N VAL A 114 -1.70 -9.35 2.38
CA VAL A 114 -2.84 -8.83 1.60
C VAL A 114 -4.00 -8.56 2.56
N VAL A 115 -4.57 -7.38 2.46
CA VAL A 115 -5.79 -6.98 3.18
C VAL A 115 -6.71 -6.24 2.20
N ASN A 116 -8.00 -6.22 2.47
CA ASN A 116 -8.94 -5.41 1.70
C ASN A 116 -8.88 -3.96 2.18
N TYR A 117 -9.08 -3.01 1.27
CA TYR A 117 -9.10 -1.59 1.59
C TYR A 117 -10.15 -1.27 2.66
N ASP A 118 -11.35 -1.83 2.53
CA ASP A 118 -12.42 -1.60 3.50
C ASP A 118 -12.08 -2.10 4.91
N ASP A 119 -11.45 -3.27 5.01
CA ASP A 119 -11.02 -3.81 6.31
C ASP A 119 -9.97 -2.91 6.95
N MET A 120 -9.02 -2.42 6.14
CA MET A 120 -8.02 -1.45 6.58
C MET A 120 -8.69 -0.16 7.08
N PHE A 121 -9.60 0.40 6.28
CA PHE A 121 -10.31 1.64 6.62
C PHE A 121 -11.07 1.48 7.95
N ARG A 122 -11.83 0.40 8.10
CA ARG A 122 -12.61 0.15 9.32
C ARG A 122 -11.74 -0.04 10.55
N ALA A 123 -10.65 -0.78 10.42
CA ALA A 123 -9.71 -1.01 11.53
C ALA A 123 -9.08 0.30 11.99
N MET A 124 -8.65 1.14 11.04
CA MET A 124 -8.05 2.45 11.35
C MET A 124 -9.08 3.40 11.95
N HIS A 125 -10.27 3.47 11.34
CA HIS A 125 -11.37 4.31 11.82
C HIS A 125 -11.76 3.92 13.25
N GLY A 126 -11.97 2.61 13.51
CA GLY A 126 -12.34 2.13 14.84
C GLY A 126 -11.24 2.36 15.89
N THR A 127 -9.98 2.35 15.49
CA THR A 127 -8.86 2.69 16.38
C THR A 127 -8.86 4.19 16.67
N LEU A 128 -9.10 5.00 15.63
CA LEU A 128 -9.10 6.47 15.74
C LEU A 128 -10.26 6.98 16.63
N GLN A 129 -11.43 6.34 16.57
CA GLN A 129 -12.57 6.71 17.39
C GLN A 129 -12.31 6.60 18.90
N LYS A 130 -11.31 5.84 19.29
CA LYS A 130 -10.90 5.67 20.69
C LYS A 130 -9.92 6.78 21.15
N CYS A 131 -9.53 7.65 20.23
CA CYS A 131 -8.56 8.72 20.51
C CYS A 131 -9.28 10.05 20.73
N GLU A 132 -8.71 10.89 21.58
CA GLU A 132 -9.21 12.24 21.82
C GLU A 132 -8.63 13.18 20.75
N MET A 133 -9.35 13.34 19.64
CA MET A 133 -9.01 14.32 18.59
C MET A 133 -10.27 14.69 17.81
N ASP A 134 -10.24 15.85 17.19
CA ASP A 134 -11.36 16.30 16.36
C ASP A 134 -11.30 15.59 14.99
N TYR A 135 -12.28 14.72 14.75
CA TYR A 135 -12.42 13.99 13.50
C TYR A 135 -13.82 14.22 12.94
N LEU A 136 -13.88 14.88 11.78
CA LEU A 136 -15.13 15.21 11.09
C LEU A 136 -15.24 14.44 9.77
N THR A 137 -16.29 13.62 9.65
CA THR A 137 -16.66 12.98 8.39
C THR A 137 -17.76 13.80 7.71
N GLY A 138 -17.88 13.71 6.38
CA GLY A 138 -18.79 14.57 5.64
C GLY A 138 -18.33 16.04 5.63
N ALA A 139 -17.03 16.27 5.82
CA ALA A 139 -16.44 17.60 5.89
C ALA A 139 -15.55 17.81 4.65
N GLN A 140 -16.10 18.46 3.64
CA GLN A 140 -15.43 18.66 2.36
C GLN A 140 -14.67 19.99 2.32
N VAL A 141 -13.36 19.92 2.21
CA VAL A 141 -12.52 21.12 2.04
C VAL A 141 -12.72 21.67 0.63
N ALA A 142 -13.17 22.92 0.56
CA ALA A 142 -13.43 23.65 -0.68
C ALA A 142 -12.23 24.51 -1.07
N HIS A 143 -11.55 25.08 -0.08
CA HIS A 143 -10.45 26.01 -0.32
C HIS A 143 -9.43 25.92 0.80
N MET A 144 -8.17 26.13 0.43
CA MET A 144 -7.07 26.26 1.40
C MET A 144 -6.17 27.43 0.99
N GLU A 145 -5.66 28.14 1.98
CA GLU A 145 -4.70 29.22 1.75
C GLU A 145 -3.58 29.12 2.80
N THR A 146 -2.42 29.55 2.41
CA THR A 146 -1.25 29.55 3.30
C THR A 146 -0.54 30.89 3.23
N GLY A 147 -0.19 31.39 4.40
CA GLY A 147 0.63 32.58 4.55
C GLY A 147 1.92 32.25 5.29
N ASP A 148 2.70 33.25 5.59
CA ASP A 148 4.00 33.07 6.26
C ASP A 148 3.84 32.52 7.68
N GLY A 149 2.71 32.81 8.34
CA GLY A 149 2.49 32.43 9.71
C GLY A 149 1.44 31.35 9.96
N PHE A 150 0.59 31.02 8.98
CA PHE A 150 -0.54 30.10 9.20
C PHE A 150 -0.98 29.41 7.92
N GLY A 151 -1.70 28.28 8.10
CA GLY A 151 -2.53 27.67 7.07
C GLY A 151 -3.98 27.78 7.46
N ARG A 152 -4.86 28.01 6.48
CA ARG A 152 -6.31 28.11 6.70
C ARG A 152 -7.02 27.18 5.73
N VAL A 153 -8.06 26.50 6.23
CA VAL A 153 -8.96 25.72 5.39
C VAL A 153 -10.38 26.27 5.51
N GLU A 154 -11.10 26.23 4.40
CA GLU A 154 -12.53 26.47 4.36
C GLU A 154 -13.19 25.15 3.93
N PHE A 155 -14.13 24.67 4.71
CA PHE A 155 -14.78 23.39 4.46
C PHE A 155 -16.28 23.45 4.75
N GLU A 156 -17.02 22.63 4.05
CA GLU A 156 -18.45 22.48 4.24
C GLU A 156 -18.72 21.25 5.12
N HIS A 157 -19.52 21.42 6.15
CA HIS A 157 -19.91 20.34 7.06
C HIS A 157 -21.33 20.57 7.57
N GLY A 158 -22.23 19.62 7.32
CA GLY A 158 -23.64 19.74 7.70
C GLY A 158 -24.37 20.91 7.04
N GLY A 159 -23.99 21.25 5.80
CA GLY A 159 -24.58 22.37 5.06
C GLY A 159 -24.10 23.75 5.50
N ILE A 160 -23.09 23.81 6.37
CA ILE A 160 -22.54 25.08 6.89
C ILE A 160 -21.07 25.18 6.47
N THR A 161 -20.69 26.34 5.93
CA THR A 161 -19.29 26.65 5.63
C THR A 161 -18.57 27.04 6.92
N LYS A 162 -17.48 26.35 7.21
CA LYS A 162 -16.64 26.57 8.39
C LYS A 162 -15.21 26.90 7.96
N LYS A 163 -14.50 27.60 8.83
CA LYS A 163 -13.07 27.94 8.62
C LYS A 163 -12.29 27.50 9.83
N ALA A 164 -11.05 27.06 9.60
CA ALA A 164 -10.13 26.71 10.68
C ALA A 164 -8.71 27.04 10.26
N THR A 165 -7.88 27.40 11.24
CA THR A 165 -6.47 27.77 11.03
C THR A 165 -5.57 26.78 11.76
N ALA A 166 -4.37 26.57 11.21
CA ALA A 166 -3.39 25.68 11.82
C ALA A 166 -1.96 26.15 11.54
N ARG A 167 -1.04 25.64 12.36
CA ARG A 167 0.40 25.82 12.14
C ARG A 167 0.87 25.02 10.91
N LEU A 168 0.21 23.86 10.65
CA LEU A 168 0.55 22.97 9.54
C LEU A 168 -0.71 22.38 8.91
N LEU A 169 -0.84 22.51 7.59
CA LEU A 169 -1.83 21.78 6.80
C LEU A 169 -1.18 20.54 6.19
N VAL A 170 -1.79 19.38 6.37
CA VAL A 170 -1.33 18.13 5.76
C VAL A 170 -2.38 17.67 4.76
N VAL A 171 -2.00 17.57 3.49
CA VAL A 171 -2.89 17.15 2.41
C VAL A 171 -2.70 15.66 2.15
N ALA A 172 -3.72 14.86 2.47
CA ALA A 172 -3.76 13.41 2.35
C ALA A 172 -5.05 12.94 1.65
N ASP A 173 -5.58 13.77 0.74
CA ASP A 173 -6.92 13.65 0.13
C ASP A 173 -6.94 12.84 -1.17
N GLY A 174 -5.90 12.07 -1.43
CA GLY A 174 -5.79 11.30 -2.66
C GLY A 174 -5.33 12.11 -3.87
N GLY A 175 -5.00 13.39 -3.68
CA GLY A 175 -4.52 14.28 -4.73
C GLY A 175 -5.58 15.19 -5.36
N ARG A 176 -6.75 15.26 -4.73
CA ARG A 176 -7.86 16.09 -5.23
C ARG A 176 -7.53 17.58 -5.22
N LEU A 177 -6.84 18.05 -4.17
CA LEU A 177 -6.47 19.46 -4.01
C LEU A 177 -5.07 19.79 -4.54
N THR A 178 -4.24 18.80 -4.83
CA THR A 178 -2.81 18.99 -5.14
C THR A 178 -2.58 20.01 -6.26
N ALA A 179 -3.36 19.94 -7.35
CA ALA A 179 -3.20 20.82 -8.49
C ALA A 179 -3.63 22.27 -8.22
N GLN A 180 -4.34 22.52 -7.12
CA GLN A 180 -4.84 23.84 -6.74
C GLN A 180 -3.89 24.57 -5.77
N ILE A 181 -2.86 23.89 -5.26
CA ILE A 181 -1.95 24.45 -4.26
C ILE A 181 -0.88 25.28 -4.95
N GLU A 182 -0.83 26.57 -4.65
CA GLU A 182 0.16 27.49 -5.20
C GLU A 182 1.57 27.05 -4.85
N GLY A 183 2.46 27.06 -5.82
CA GLY A 183 3.87 26.66 -5.64
C GLY A 183 4.13 25.18 -5.81
N ILE A 184 3.10 24.37 -6.06
CA ILE A 184 3.24 22.93 -6.32
C ILE A 184 2.94 22.65 -7.80
N THR A 185 3.83 21.90 -8.44
CA THR A 185 3.63 21.41 -9.81
C THR A 185 3.28 19.91 -9.76
N GLN A 186 2.17 19.56 -10.37
CA GLN A 186 1.79 18.14 -10.50
C GLN A 186 2.29 17.60 -11.85
N HIS A 187 3.06 16.55 -11.81
CA HIS A 187 3.56 15.84 -12.99
C HIS A 187 2.71 14.59 -13.19
N VAL A 188 2.27 14.37 -14.43
CA VAL A 188 1.44 13.22 -14.80
C VAL A 188 2.08 12.51 -15.99
N HIS A 189 2.32 11.22 -15.85
CA HIS A 189 2.77 10.36 -16.94
C HIS A 189 1.75 9.21 -17.08
N ASP A 190 0.97 9.27 -18.16
CA ASP A 190 0.00 8.24 -18.49
C ASP A 190 0.74 7.05 -19.10
N TYR A 191 0.56 5.86 -18.54
CA TYR A 191 1.16 4.64 -19.07
C TYR A 191 0.40 4.08 -20.27
N GLU A 192 -0.76 4.67 -20.59
CA GLU A 192 -1.67 4.14 -21.60
C GLU A 192 -2.06 2.68 -21.27
N GLN A 193 -2.27 2.42 -20.00
CA GLN A 193 -2.64 1.10 -19.46
C GLN A 193 -3.77 1.26 -18.45
N TRP A 194 -4.51 0.19 -18.26
CA TRP A 194 -5.57 0.08 -17.25
C TRP A 194 -5.32 -1.16 -16.40
N ALA A 195 -5.72 -1.11 -15.14
CA ALA A 195 -5.78 -2.28 -14.28
C ALA A 195 -7.23 -2.73 -14.16
N ILE A 196 -7.48 -4.00 -14.45
CA ILE A 196 -8.74 -4.67 -14.13
C ILE A 196 -8.51 -5.44 -12.83
N VAL A 197 -9.37 -5.21 -11.84
CA VAL A 197 -9.29 -5.91 -10.55
C VAL A 197 -10.54 -6.78 -10.38
N ALA A 198 -10.35 -7.96 -9.81
CA ALA A 198 -11.42 -8.90 -9.51
C ALA A 198 -10.95 -9.91 -8.46
N ARG A 199 -11.89 -10.56 -7.78
CA ARG A 199 -11.57 -11.77 -7.02
C ARG A 199 -11.75 -12.97 -7.95
N VAL A 200 -10.86 -13.96 -7.85
CA VAL A 200 -10.96 -15.19 -8.64
C VAL A 200 -10.60 -16.40 -7.77
N LYS A 201 -11.14 -17.56 -8.13
CA LYS A 201 -10.79 -18.86 -7.49
C LYS A 201 -10.31 -19.85 -8.54
N THR A 202 -9.50 -20.82 -8.09
CA THR A 202 -9.01 -21.92 -8.93
C THR A 202 -9.34 -23.26 -8.30
N GLU A 203 -9.43 -24.30 -9.13
CA GLU A 203 -9.69 -25.68 -8.71
C GLU A 203 -8.69 -26.17 -7.64
N HIS A 204 -7.40 -25.99 -7.91
CA HIS A 204 -6.35 -26.45 -6.99
C HIS A 204 -6.43 -25.78 -5.61
N PHE A 205 -6.96 -24.57 -5.57
CA PHE A 205 -7.15 -23.88 -4.29
C PHE A 205 -8.22 -24.60 -3.44
N GLU A 206 -9.33 -25.01 -4.06
CA GLU A 206 -10.41 -25.72 -3.39
C GLU A 206 -10.00 -27.14 -2.98
N GLU A 207 -9.31 -27.86 -3.87
CA GLU A 207 -8.81 -29.22 -3.58
C GLU A 207 -7.87 -29.21 -2.38
N HIS A 208 -6.95 -28.25 -2.32
CA HIS A 208 -6.00 -28.15 -1.22
C HIS A 208 -6.70 -27.84 0.11
N LEU A 209 -7.76 -27.04 0.09
CA LEU A 209 -8.59 -26.79 1.29
C LEU A 209 -9.35 -28.04 1.71
N ALA A 210 -9.88 -28.82 0.77
CA ALA A 210 -10.61 -30.05 1.03
C ALA A 210 -9.69 -31.13 1.63
N GLU A 211 -8.47 -31.30 1.10
CA GLU A 211 -7.46 -32.23 1.64
C GLU A 211 -7.08 -31.89 3.07
N GLN A 212 -6.88 -30.60 3.36
CA GLN A 212 -6.56 -30.14 4.71
C GLN A 212 -7.73 -30.37 5.69
N ALA A 213 -8.97 -30.22 5.22
CA ALA A 213 -10.17 -30.45 6.03
C ALA A 213 -10.43 -31.93 6.30
N SER A 214 -10.08 -32.81 5.37
CA SER A 214 -10.31 -34.26 5.48
C SER A 214 -9.27 -34.99 6.34
N GLY A 215 -8.17 -34.32 6.71
CA GLY A 215 -7.15 -34.93 7.57
C GLY A 215 -6.40 -36.10 6.93
N THR A 216 -6.32 -36.15 5.60
CA THR A 216 -5.63 -37.21 4.86
C THR A 216 -4.16 -37.28 5.23
N GLU A 217 -3.64 -38.45 5.53
CA GLU A 217 -2.24 -38.66 5.94
C GLU A 217 -1.24 -38.17 4.88
N LEU A 218 -0.23 -37.45 5.33
CA LEU A 218 0.88 -36.97 4.49
C LEU A 218 1.57 -38.15 3.79
N SER A 219 1.98 -37.97 2.55
CA SER A 219 2.75 -38.95 1.81
C SER A 219 4.07 -39.28 2.53
N GLY A 220 4.63 -40.44 2.28
CA GLY A 220 5.85 -40.91 2.98
C GLY A 220 7.01 -39.92 2.95
N THR A 221 7.13 -39.12 1.89
CA THR A 221 8.17 -38.09 1.74
C THR A 221 7.92 -36.91 2.69
N GLU A 222 6.68 -36.54 2.88
CA GLU A 222 6.29 -35.43 3.78
C GLU A 222 6.40 -35.85 5.25
N GLN A 223 6.12 -37.14 5.57
CA GLN A 223 6.37 -37.68 6.89
C GLN A 223 7.85 -37.69 7.25
N ALA A 224 8.76 -37.93 6.28
CA ALA A 224 10.20 -37.82 6.47
C ALA A 224 10.62 -36.40 6.79
N PHE A 225 10.07 -35.41 6.08
CA PHE A 225 10.34 -33.99 6.36
C PHE A 225 9.76 -33.53 7.70
N ALA A 226 8.60 -34.05 8.09
CA ALA A 226 7.99 -33.78 9.41
C ALA A 226 8.86 -34.30 10.54
N ARG A 227 9.46 -35.49 10.38
CA ARG A 227 10.36 -36.11 11.39
C ARG A 227 11.66 -35.32 11.58
N ILE A 228 12.20 -34.68 10.53
CA ILE A 228 13.38 -33.85 10.62
C ILE A 228 13.10 -32.56 11.44
N ARG A 229 11.83 -32.15 11.48
CA ARG A 229 11.39 -30.92 12.19
C ARG A 229 11.23 -31.12 13.71
N THR A 230 11.31 -32.34 14.24
CA THR A 230 11.02 -32.62 15.64
C THR A 230 12.25 -32.88 16.52
N ARG A 231 13.44 -32.41 16.16
CA ARG A 231 14.62 -32.55 17.06
C ARG A 231 14.48 -31.61 18.26
N PRO A 232 14.75 -32.12 19.49
CA PRO A 232 14.70 -31.31 20.70
C PRO A 232 15.78 -30.23 20.66
N GLY A 233 15.41 -29.00 20.91
CA GLY A 233 16.31 -27.83 20.91
C GLY A 233 15.82 -26.66 20.07
N MET A 234 14.88 -26.88 19.16
CA MET A 234 14.29 -25.80 18.34
C MET A 234 12.88 -25.40 18.77
N GLN A 235 12.39 -25.98 19.87
CA GLN A 235 11.02 -25.72 20.33
C GLN A 235 10.85 -24.38 21.07
N SER A 236 11.94 -23.81 21.60
CA SER A 236 11.84 -22.60 22.41
C SER A 236 11.67 -21.30 21.60
N LEU A 237 12.07 -21.30 20.33
CA LEU A 237 11.88 -20.12 19.47
C LEU A 237 10.50 -20.09 18.76
N ARG A 238 9.78 -21.23 18.79
CA ARG A 238 8.50 -21.35 18.09
C ARG A 238 7.29 -20.82 18.88
N ALA A 239 7.43 -20.75 20.21
CA ALA A 239 6.29 -20.45 21.08
C ALA A 239 5.86 -18.97 21.09
N LYS A 240 6.68 -18.08 20.55
CA LYS A 240 6.38 -16.64 20.58
C LYS A 240 5.94 -16.00 19.25
N THR A 241 5.95 -16.76 18.16
CA THR A 241 5.61 -16.19 16.82
C THR A 241 4.39 -16.82 16.16
N ALA A 242 3.77 -17.81 16.78
CA ALA A 242 2.62 -18.52 16.21
C ALA A 242 1.31 -18.18 16.93
N GLU A 243 0.95 -16.91 16.99
CA GLU A 243 -0.45 -16.51 17.17
C GLU A 243 -1.05 -16.39 15.76
N SER A 244 -1.36 -17.56 15.20
CA SER A 244 -2.12 -17.66 13.97
C SER A 244 -3.60 -17.46 14.27
N UNK A 245 -4.15 -16.55 13.77
CA UNK A 245 -5.30 -16.46 13.87
C UNK A 245 -5.92 -17.52 13.52
N PRO A 246 -6.79 -17.84 14.08
CA PRO A 246 -7.52 -19.03 13.70
C PRO A 246 -8.28 -18.81 12.39
N GLY A 247 -7.96 -19.60 11.41
CA GLY A 247 -8.79 -19.75 10.22
C GLY A 247 -8.18 -19.53 8.84
N SER A 248 -6.92 -19.09 8.69
CA SER A 248 -6.35 -18.95 7.34
C SER A 248 -5.27 -20.00 7.07
N ARG A 249 -5.66 -21.09 6.45
CA ARG A 249 -4.77 -22.15 5.97
C ARG A 249 -4.48 -21.98 4.47
N GLN A 250 -4.06 -20.80 4.05
CA GLN A 250 -3.78 -20.53 2.65
C GLN A 250 -2.32 -20.78 2.33
N PRO A 251 -2.00 -21.20 1.10
CA PRO A 251 -0.60 -21.44 0.72
C PRO A 251 0.28 -20.19 0.70
N GLY A 252 -0.30 -19.00 0.80
CA GLY A 252 0.45 -17.75 0.90
C GLY A 252 1.38 -17.49 -0.29
N VAL A 253 0.93 -17.85 -1.49
CA VAL A 253 1.73 -17.70 -2.71
C VAL A 253 1.11 -16.63 -3.60
N ALA A 254 1.92 -15.63 -3.96
CA ALA A 254 1.55 -14.62 -4.95
C ALA A 254 2.22 -14.96 -6.28
N TYR A 255 1.56 -14.62 -7.36
CA TYR A 255 2.06 -14.82 -8.72
C TYR A 255 2.07 -13.48 -9.44
N GLU A 256 3.17 -13.17 -10.10
CA GLU A 256 3.28 -12.01 -10.98
C GLU A 256 3.80 -12.49 -12.31
N ARG A 257 2.99 -12.30 -13.36
CA ARG A 257 3.34 -12.74 -14.69
C ARG A 257 3.36 -11.53 -15.62
N PHE A 258 4.53 -11.26 -16.16
CA PHE A 258 4.69 -10.17 -17.11
C PHE A 258 4.23 -10.63 -18.49
N THR A 259 3.35 -9.84 -19.10
CA THR A 259 2.84 -10.06 -20.45
C THR A 259 3.20 -8.84 -21.31
N PRO A 260 3.07 -8.92 -22.63
CA PRO A 260 3.31 -7.75 -23.51
C PRO A 260 2.47 -6.53 -23.15
N GLU A 261 1.24 -6.73 -22.65
CA GLU A 261 0.34 -5.64 -22.25
C GLU A 261 0.66 -5.07 -20.86
N GLY A 262 1.43 -5.80 -20.06
CA GLY A 262 1.77 -5.44 -18.70
C GLY A 262 1.64 -6.61 -17.73
N PRO A 263 1.87 -6.38 -16.45
CA PRO A 263 1.80 -7.47 -15.46
C PRO A 263 0.39 -7.95 -15.18
N VAL A 264 0.27 -9.25 -14.93
CA VAL A 264 -0.93 -9.89 -14.37
C VAL A 264 -0.52 -10.48 -13.02
N ALA A 265 -1.11 -9.98 -11.96
CA ALA A 265 -0.79 -10.40 -10.60
C ALA A 265 -1.96 -11.15 -9.95
N LEU A 266 -1.64 -12.21 -9.24
CA LEU A 266 -2.59 -12.93 -8.37
C LEU A 266 -2.02 -12.88 -6.95
N LEU A 267 -2.72 -12.18 -6.08
CA LEU A 267 -2.36 -12.05 -4.67
C LEU A 267 -3.27 -12.95 -3.83
N PRO A 268 -2.74 -13.77 -2.92
CA PRO A 268 -3.59 -14.65 -2.11
C PRO A 268 -4.52 -13.80 -1.23
N ALA A 269 -5.81 -14.09 -1.25
CA ALA A 269 -6.81 -13.29 -0.54
C ALA A 269 -8.00 -14.17 -0.15
N GLY A 270 -8.12 -14.48 1.14
CA GLY A 270 -9.20 -15.33 1.65
C GLY A 270 -9.14 -16.74 1.05
N ASP A 271 -10.21 -17.13 0.40
CA ASP A 271 -10.40 -18.43 -0.23
C ASP A 271 -10.08 -18.43 -1.73
N GLY A 272 -9.25 -17.49 -2.19
CA GLY A 272 -8.88 -17.36 -3.60
C GLY A 272 -7.79 -16.32 -3.79
N PHE A 273 -7.89 -15.58 -4.89
CA PHE A 273 -6.92 -14.57 -5.27
C PHE A 273 -7.61 -13.24 -5.60
N ALA A 274 -6.86 -12.17 -5.36
CA ALA A 274 -7.18 -10.87 -5.93
C ALA A 274 -6.32 -10.63 -7.19
N UNK A 275 -6.77 -10.49 -8.40
CA UNK A 275 -6.29 -10.29 -9.51
C UNK A 275 -6.13 -8.95 -9.70
N VAL A 276 -5.09 -8.54 -10.25
CA VAL A 276 -4.78 -7.25 -10.84
C VAL A 276 -4.22 -7.51 -12.24
N TRP A 277 -4.98 -7.17 -13.24
CA TRP A 277 -4.65 -7.49 -14.64
C TRP A 277 -4.46 -6.19 -15.42
N THR A 278 -3.25 -5.97 -15.89
CA THR A 278 -2.93 -4.79 -16.72
C THR A 278 -3.31 -5.08 -18.17
N VAL A 279 -4.05 -4.14 -18.78
CA VAL A 279 -4.54 -4.25 -20.15
C VAL A 279 -4.41 -2.91 -20.87
N SER A 280 -4.42 -2.94 -22.20
CA SER A 280 -4.45 -1.73 -23.02
C SER A 280 -5.81 -1.00 -22.89
N PRO A 281 -5.87 0.32 -23.09
CA PRO A 281 -7.13 1.06 -23.00
C PRO A 281 -8.23 0.52 -23.95
N GLY A 282 -7.86 0.05 -25.14
CA GLY A 282 -8.79 -0.50 -26.09
C GLY A 282 -9.44 -1.80 -25.66
N ALA A 283 -8.77 -2.58 -24.83
CA ALA A 283 -9.26 -3.90 -24.38
C ALA A 283 -10.17 -3.82 -23.14
N VAL A 284 -10.16 -2.70 -22.42
CA VAL A 284 -10.83 -2.58 -21.11
C VAL A 284 -12.32 -2.93 -21.19
N GLN A 285 -13.04 -2.27 -22.10
CA GLN A 285 -14.49 -2.43 -22.19
C GLN A 285 -14.86 -3.83 -22.67
N GLU A 286 -14.07 -4.38 -23.59
CA GLU A 286 -14.23 -5.76 -24.05
C GLU A 286 -14.12 -6.74 -22.87
N ILE A 287 -13.03 -6.65 -22.11
CA ILE A 287 -12.75 -7.58 -21.00
C ILE A 287 -13.77 -7.42 -19.87
N LEU A 288 -14.14 -6.18 -19.52
CA LEU A 288 -15.16 -5.92 -18.48
C LEU A 288 -16.54 -6.44 -18.91
N GLY A 289 -16.81 -6.47 -20.21
CA GLY A 289 -18.08 -6.93 -20.77
C GLY A 289 -18.19 -8.44 -20.99
N LEU A 290 -17.09 -9.19 -20.82
CA LEU A 290 -17.13 -10.65 -20.96
C LEU A 290 -18.04 -11.26 -19.88
N ASP A 291 -18.69 -12.36 -20.18
CA ASP A 291 -19.29 -13.18 -19.15
C ASP A 291 -18.19 -13.84 -18.31
N ASP A 292 -18.56 -14.49 -17.22
CA ASP A 292 -17.57 -15.07 -16.28
C ASP A 292 -16.72 -16.16 -16.94
N THR A 293 -17.29 -16.98 -17.80
CA THR A 293 -16.57 -18.04 -18.53
C THR A 293 -15.49 -17.46 -19.44
N UNK A 294 -15.73 -16.60 -20.04
CA UNK A 294 -14.89 -16.00 -20.89
C UNK A 294 -13.84 -15.24 -20.27
N PHE A 295 -14.24 -14.57 -19.38
CA PHE A 295 -13.24 -13.87 -18.57
C PHE A 295 -12.23 -14.84 -17.97
N LEU A 296 -12.69 -15.92 -17.36
CA LEU A 296 -11.82 -16.90 -16.71
C LEU A 296 -10.96 -17.66 -17.73
N GLU A 297 -11.48 -17.96 -18.90
CA GLU A 297 -10.71 -18.61 -19.99
C GLU A 297 -9.57 -17.68 -20.46
N ARG A 298 -9.87 -16.40 -20.64
CA ARG A 298 -8.86 -15.41 -21.06
C ARG A 298 -7.78 -15.24 -20.00
N LEU A 299 -8.18 -15.20 -18.73
CA LEU A 299 -7.24 -15.16 -17.59
C LEU A 299 -6.38 -16.44 -17.53
N HIS A 300 -7.02 -17.60 -17.75
CA HIS A 300 -6.33 -18.90 -17.77
C HIS A 300 -5.22 -18.92 -18.85
N GLY A 301 -5.46 -18.28 -20.00
CA GLY A 301 -4.48 -18.15 -21.09
C GLY A 301 -3.16 -17.51 -20.66
N HIS A 302 -3.16 -16.70 -19.60
CA HIS A 302 -1.92 -16.12 -19.07
C HIS A 302 -1.15 -17.08 -18.15
N PHE A 303 -1.85 -17.93 -17.39
CA PHE A 303 -1.22 -18.79 -16.38
C PHE A 303 -1.10 -20.26 -16.80
N GLY A 304 -1.94 -20.71 -17.73
CA GLY A 304 -2.02 -22.13 -18.12
C GLY A 304 -2.50 -22.99 -16.94
N ASP A 305 -2.21 -24.30 -17.01
CA ASP A 305 -2.71 -25.29 -16.05
C ASP A 305 -1.99 -25.30 -14.70
N ARG A 306 -0.97 -24.45 -14.54
CA ARG A 306 -0.14 -24.42 -13.34
C ARG A 306 -0.92 -24.17 -12.04
N LEU A 307 -2.01 -23.40 -12.13
CA LEU A 307 -2.85 -23.06 -10.98
C LEU A 307 -4.17 -23.84 -10.97
N GLY A 308 -4.33 -24.81 -11.90
CA GLY A 308 -5.61 -25.40 -12.18
C GLY A 308 -6.50 -24.43 -12.96
N LYS A 309 -7.72 -24.84 -13.26
CA LYS A 309 -8.67 -23.97 -13.94
C LYS A 309 -9.17 -22.87 -13.01
N PHE A 310 -9.38 -21.70 -13.55
CA PHE A 310 -10.10 -20.64 -12.85
C PHE A 310 -11.59 -20.98 -12.91
N ILE A 311 -12.25 -21.00 -11.76
CA ILE A 311 -13.64 -21.53 -11.64
C ILE A 311 -14.65 -20.49 -11.17
N GLU A 312 -14.20 -19.36 -10.58
CA GLU A 312 -15.10 -18.32 -10.09
C GLU A 312 -14.49 -16.95 -10.33
N ALA A 313 -15.30 -16.00 -10.79
CA ALA A 313 -14.92 -14.59 -10.91
C ALA A 313 -15.94 -13.72 -10.19
N GLY A 314 -15.45 -12.82 -9.34
CA GLY A 314 -16.28 -11.80 -8.70
C GLY A 314 -16.44 -10.55 -9.56
N LYS A 315 -17.08 -9.53 -8.99
CA LYS A 315 -17.28 -8.25 -9.66
C LYS A 315 -15.94 -7.68 -10.15
N ARG A 316 -15.93 -7.21 -11.39
CA ARG A 316 -14.77 -6.63 -12.07
C ARG A 316 -14.86 -5.11 -12.04
N SER A 317 -13.72 -4.44 -11.85
CA SER A 317 -13.62 -2.99 -11.93
C SER A 317 -12.34 -2.61 -12.68
N GLY A 318 -12.39 -1.53 -13.47
CA GLY A 318 -11.25 -1.06 -14.25
C GLY A 318 -10.81 0.35 -13.84
N PHE A 319 -9.50 0.58 -13.80
CA PHE A 319 -8.91 1.87 -13.40
C PHE A 319 -7.77 2.24 -14.35
N PRO A 320 -7.72 3.51 -14.82
CA PRO A 320 -6.58 3.96 -15.63
C PRO A 320 -5.30 4.04 -14.77
N LEU A 321 -4.17 3.74 -15.38
CA LEU A 321 -2.87 3.69 -14.70
C LEU A 321 -2.00 4.88 -15.13
N ALA A 322 -1.57 5.66 -14.17
CA ALA A 322 -0.68 6.81 -14.41
C ALA A 322 0.27 6.97 -13.23
N LEU A 323 1.46 7.43 -13.52
CA LEU A 323 2.36 7.97 -12.49
C LEU A 323 2.00 9.44 -12.31
N LYS A 324 1.63 9.81 -11.08
CA LYS A 324 1.39 11.20 -10.71
C LYS A 324 2.30 11.54 -9.54
N TYR A 325 2.93 12.70 -9.57
CA TYR A 325 3.71 13.15 -8.42
C TYR A 325 3.79 14.67 -8.39
N ALA A 326 3.90 15.20 -7.19
CA ALA A 326 3.97 16.64 -6.93
C ALA A 326 5.40 17.06 -6.62
N THR A 327 5.81 18.22 -7.10
CA THR A 327 7.09 18.84 -6.74
C THR A 327 6.91 20.34 -6.55
N PRO A 328 7.41 20.89 -5.43
CA PRO A 328 7.88 20.20 -4.23
C PRO A 328 6.71 19.52 -3.47
N VAL A 329 7.01 18.66 -2.51
CA VAL A 329 5.93 18.06 -1.65
C VAL A 329 5.61 18.95 -0.46
N THR A 330 6.34 20.05 -0.27
CA THR A 330 6.10 21.02 0.80
C THR A 330 6.13 22.44 0.25
N VAL A 331 5.20 23.27 0.71
CA VAL A 331 5.19 24.71 0.50
C VAL A 331 4.89 25.37 1.87
N SER A 332 4.81 26.72 1.93
CA SER A 332 4.57 27.39 3.20
C SER A 332 3.43 26.74 4.01
N ARG A 333 3.75 26.27 5.22
CA ARG A 333 2.78 25.68 6.18
C ARG A 333 1.97 24.51 5.61
N THR A 334 2.45 23.85 4.53
CA THR A 334 1.70 22.76 3.88
C THR A 334 2.64 21.62 3.48
N VAL A 335 2.19 20.38 3.69
CA VAL A 335 2.89 19.16 3.26
C VAL A 335 1.90 18.19 2.61
N LEU A 336 2.34 17.55 1.52
CA LEU A 336 1.58 16.50 0.83
C LEU A 336 2.08 15.13 1.26
N ILE A 337 1.17 14.20 1.52
CA ILE A 337 1.52 12.79 1.85
C ILE A 337 0.61 11.83 1.06
N GLY A 338 1.10 10.61 0.87
CA GLY A 338 0.34 9.57 0.17
C GLY A 338 0.08 9.94 -1.29
N ASN A 339 -1.12 9.64 -1.77
CA ASN A 339 -1.49 9.89 -3.18
C ASN A 339 -1.55 11.40 -3.52
N ALA A 340 -1.65 12.27 -2.54
CA ALA A 340 -1.51 13.72 -2.77
C ALA A 340 -0.08 14.08 -3.20
N ALA A 341 0.91 13.38 -2.65
CA ALA A 341 2.32 13.56 -3.01
C ALA A 341 2.69 12.75 -4.26
N GLN A 342 2.23 11.49 -4.35
CA GLN A 342 2.54 10.63 -5.50
C GLN A 342 1.63 9.41 -5.58
N THR A 343 1.22 9.09 -6.80
CA THR A 343 0.47 7.86 -7.13
C THR A 343 1.32 7.04 -8.09
N LEU A 344 1.62 5.80 -7.73
CA LEU A 344 2.46 4.90 -8.53
C LEU A 344 1.60 3.85 -9.25
N HIS A 345 2.17 3.27 -10.30
CA HIS A 345 1.61 2.07 -10.95
C HIS A 345 1.46 0.95 -9.89
N PRO A 346 0.39 0.16 -9.90
CA PRO A 346 0.17 -0.88 -8.88
C PRO A 346 1.17 -2.04 -8.91
N VAL A 347 2.04 -2.11 -9.92
CA VAL A 347 3.09 -3.14 -9.96
C VAL A 347 3.87 -3.14 -8.64
N ALA A 348 4.06 -4.30 -8.07
CA ALA A 348 4.72 -4.52 -6.78
C ALA A 348 4.02 -3.87 -5.57
N GLY A 349 2.80 -3.35 -5.70
CA GLY A 349 1.99 -2.85 -4.58
C GLY A 349 2.61 -1.72 -3.76
N GLN A 350 3.44 -0.86 -4.36
CA GLN A 350 4.27 0.08 -3.59
C GLN A 350 3.56 1.36 -3.14
N GLY A 351 2.48 1.77 -3.82
CA GLY A 351 1.85 3.08 -3.58
C GLY A 351 1.41 3.31 -2.14
N PHE A 352 0.62 2.39 -1.60
CA PHE A 352 0.11 2.50 -0.22
C PHE A 352 1.24 2.42 0.81
N ASN A 353 2.19 1.51 0.60
CA ASN A 353 3.34 1.34 1.50
C ASN A 353 4.17 2.63 1.59
N LEU A 354 4.35 3.32 0.47
CA LEU A 354 5.06 4.60 0.42
C LEU A 354 4.28 5.69 1.18
N GLY A 355 2.95 5.72 1.02
CA GLY A 355 2.09 6.66 1.75
C GLY A 355 2.12 6.45 3.27
N LEU A 356 2.15 5.20 3.74
CA LEU A 356 2.31 4.91 5.17
C LEU A 356 3.66 5.41 5.69
N ARG A 357 4.72 5.26 4.89
CA ARG A 357 6.04 5.79 5.26
C ARG A 357 6.05 7.32 5.31
N ASP A 358 5.34 7.97 4.36
CA ASP A 358 5.18 9.44 4.41
C ASP A 358 4.58 9.86 5.75
N ALA A 359 3.46 9.24 6.13
CA ALA A 359 2.75 9.56 7.38
C ALA A 359 3.64 9.30 8.61
N TRP A 360 4.32 8.16 8.63
CA TRP A 360 5.18 7.78 9.77
C TRP A 360 6.36 8.74 9.93
N GLU A 361 7.10 9.03 8.85
CA GLU A 361 8.27 9.93 8.91
C GLU A 361 7.88 11.37 9.21
N LEU A 362 6.72 11.82 8.72
CA LEU A 362 6.20 13.15 9.07
C LEU A 362 5.88 13.21 10.57
N ALA A 363 5.22 12.17 11.10
CA ALA A 363 4.93 12.09 12.54
C ALA A 363 6.21 12.11 13.37
N GLU A 364 7.23 11.34 12.97
CA GLU A 364 8.53 11.33 13.67
C GLU A 364 9.16 12.72 13.70
N GLU A 365 9.10 13.45 12.59
CA GLU A 365 9.67 14.80 12.49
C GLU A 365 8.92 15.78 13.42
N ILE A 366 7.58 15.71 13.43
CA ILE A 366 6.73 16.55 14.29
C ILE A 366 6.97 16.24 15.76
N ILE A 367 7.04 14.97 16.14
CA ILE A 367 7.25 14.55 17.52
C ILE A 367 8.65 14.96 18.02
N ALA A 368 9.66 14.87 17.15
CA ALA A 368 11.04 15.24 17.51
C ALA A 368 11.18 16.76 17.76
N PHE A 369 10.44 17.58 17.02
CA PHE A 369 10.54 19.04 17.08
C PHE A 369 9.14 19.68 17.09
N PRO A 370 8.34 19.46 18.14
CA PRO A 370 6.95 19.94 18.13
C PRO A 370 6.80 21.46 18.07
N ALA A 371 7.76 22.20 18.63
CA ALA A 371 7.76 23.67 18.54
C ALA A 371 7.98 24.19 17.11
N GLU A 372 8.60 23.36 16.24
CA GLU A 372 8.88 23.73 14.86
C GLU A 372 7.81 23.30 13.86
N THR A 373 6.69 22.74 14.35
CA THR A 373 5.60 22.25 13.48
C THR A 373 5.18 23.31 12.46
N GLY A 374 5.28 22.99 11.17
CA GLY A 374 4.91 23.86 10.06
C GLY A 374 5.98 24.87 9.67
N THR A 375 7.12 24.96 10.37
CA THR A 375 8.18 25.91 9.99
C THR A 375 8.91 25.44 8.73
N PRO A 376 9.53 26.38 7.99
CA PRO A 376 10.35 26.01 6.84
C PRO A 376 11.46 25.00 7.16
N ALA A 377 12.06 25.09 8.36
CA ALA A 377 13.11 24.17 8.80
C ALA A 377 12.59 22.73 8.92
N MET A 378 11.43 22.53 9.57
CA MET A 378 10.79 21.22 9.70
C MET A 378 10.42 20.66 8.32
N LEU A 379 9.80 21.49 7.48
CA LEU A 379 9.38 21.08 6.13
C LEU A 379 10.58 20.67 5.26
N ALA A 380 11.70 21.41 5.36
CA ALA A 380 12.92 21.07 4.62
C ALA A 380 13.53 19.73 5.09
N ARG A 381 13.57 19.48 6.40
CA ARG A 381 14.06 18.20 6.92
C ARG A 381 13.20 17.03 6.44
N TYR A 382 11.87 17.16 6.53
CA TYR A 382 10.95 16.14 6.04
C TYR A 382 11.15 15.89 4.55
N SER A 383 11.14 16.97 3.75
CA SER A 383 11.30 16.87 2.29
C SER A 383 12.60 16.15 1.91
N SER A 384 13.72 16.50 2.59
CA SER A 384 15.03 15.86 2.36
C SER A 384 15.01 14.36 2.68
N LYS A 385 14.38 13.98 3.78
CA LYS A 385 14.25 12.56 4.17
C LYS A 385 13.45 11.77 3.12
N ARG A 386 12.34 12.34 2.63
CA ARG A 386 11.45 11.65 1.71
C ARG A 386 11.95 11.62 0.26
N ARG A 387 12.80 12.58 -0.15
CA ARG A 387 13.24 12.72 -1.54
C ARG A 387 13.88 11.44 -2.08
N LEU A 388 14.77 10.82 -1.30
CA LEU A 388 15.45 9.60 -1.73
C LEU A 388 14.47 8.42 -1.89
N ASP A 389 13.66 8.19 -0.87
CA ASP A 389 12.71 7.08 -0.86
C ASP A 389 11.67 7.22 -2.00
N SER A 390 11.12 8.42 -2.16
CA SER A 390 10.13 8.73 -3.20
C SER A 390 10.71 8.61 -4.61
N SER A 391 11.90 9.17 -4.85
CA SER A 391 12.51 9.10 -6.17
C SER A 391 12.91 7.67 -6.54
N MET A 392 13.43 6.91 -5.57
CA MET A 392 13.76 5.49 -5.81
C MET A 392 12.51 4.65 -6.07
N GLY A 393 11.44 4.89 -5.32
CA GLY A 393 10.16 4.21 -5.55
C GLY A 393 9.61 4.48 -6.95
N ARG A 394 9.61 5.76 -7.36
CA ARG A 394 9.17 6.13 -8.71
C ARG A 394 10.04 5.51 -9.79
N THR A 395 11.37 5.67 -9.68
CA THR A 395 12.31 5.14 -10.67
C THR A 395 12.21 3.62 -10.78
N PHE A 396 12.12 2.92 -9.65
CA PHE A 396 11.97 1.46 -9.62
C PHE A 396 10.69 1.02 -10.33
N THR A 397 9.54 1.61 -9.95
CA THR A 397 8.24 1.27 -10.53
C THR A 397 8.20 1.58 -12.03
N ASP A 398 8.65 2.78 -12.41
CA ASP A 398 8.67 3.23 -13.81
C ASP A 398 9.59 2.33 -14.66
N SER A 399 10.76 1.95 -14.11
CA SER A 399 11.69 1.03 -14.80
C SER A 399 11.07 -0.36 -15.00
N LEU A 400 10.37 -0.87 -13.98
CA LEU A 400 9.66 -2.15 -14.11
C LEU A 400 8.59 -2.07 -15.20
N VAL A 401 7.75 -1.04 -15.18
CA VAL A 401 6.70 -0.89 -16.20
C VAL A 401 7.32 -0.81 -17.60
N LYS A 402 8.29 0.06 -17.80
CA LYS A 402 8.96 0.23 -19.11
C LYS A 402 9.70 -1.02 -19.59
N LEU A 403 10.35 -1.73 -18.67
CA LEU A 403 11.10 -2.95 -19.02
C LEU A 403 10.16 -4.10 -19.36
N PHE A 404 9.04 -4.23 -18.64
CA PHE A 404 8.18 -5.41 -18.74
C PHE A 404 6.93 -5.21 -19.61
N SER A 405 6.55 -3.97 -19.94
CA SER A 405 5.35 -3.68 -20.75
C SER A 405 5.76 -3.19 -22.14
N ASN A 406 6.39 -4.06 -22.93
CA ASN A 406 6.69 -3.77 -24.33
C ASN A 406 6.94 -5.07 -25.10
N ASP A 407 6.81 -4.99 -26.42
CA ASP A 407 6.87 -6.12 -27.35
C ASP A 407 8.26 -6.32 -27.99
N ASN A 408 9.28 -5.57 -27.55
CA ASN A 408 10.62 -5.66 -28.16
C ASN A 408 11.27 -7.02 -27.81
N PRO A 409 11.56 -7.88 -28.80
CA PRO A 409 12.11 -9.22 -28.55
C PRO A 409 13.46 -9.19 -27.83
N LEU A 410 14.30 -8.18 -28.09
CA LEU A 410 15.59 -8.03 -27.42
C LEU A 410 15.40 -7.77 -25.92
N LEU A 411 14.49 -6.87 -25.58
CA LEU A 411 14.14 -6.60 -24.18
C LEU A 411 13.49 -7.83 -23.53
N GLY A 412 12.70 -8.61 -24.29
CA GLY A 412 12.13 -9.87 -23.82
C GLY A 412 13.21 -10.85 -23.36
N THR A 413 14.27 -11.01 -24.17
CA THR A 413 15.41 -11.86 -23.83
C THR A 413 16.15 -11.32 -22.60
N MET A 414 16.41 -10.01 -22.56
CA MET A 414 17.08 -9.36 -21.43
C MET A 414 16.28 -9.51 -20.13
N ARG A 415 14.95 -9.42 -20.22
CA ARG A 415 14.05 -9.65 -19.06
C ARG A 415 14.22 -11.06 -18.51
N GLY A 416 14.17 -12.06 -19.40
CA GLY A 416 14.36 -13.46 -19.03
C GLY A 416 15.70 -13.71 -18.37
N MET A 417 16.77 -13.17 -18.96
CA MET A 417 18.11 -13.25 -18.40
C MET A 417 18.22 -12.56 -17.04
N GLY A 418 17.60 -11.37 -16.90
CA GLY A 418 17.57 -10.62 -15.65
C GLY A 418 16.86 -11.38 -14.53
N LEU A 419 15.71 -11.98 -14.83
CA LEU A 419 14.96 -12.79 -13.85
C LEU A 419 15.77 -14.04 -13.46
N SER A 420 16.40 -14.70 -14.42
CA SER A 420 17.25 -15.88 -14.16
C SER A 420 18.48 -15.49 -13.33
N ALA A 421 19.12 -14.35 -13.65
CA ALA A 421 20.26 -13.85 -12.89
C ALA A 421 19.85 -13.52 -11.44
N LEU A 422 18.69 -12.90 -11.26
CA LEU A 422 18.15 -12.61 -9.91
C LEU A 422 17.93 -13.90 -9.13
N ASP A 423 17.40 -14.94 -9.79
CA ASP A 423 17.17 -16.24 -9.15
C ASP A 423 18.48 -16.94 -8.75
N CYS A 424 19.54 -16.77 -9.57
CA CYS A 424 20.85 -17.38 -9.34
C CYS A 424 21.74 -16.63 -8.34
N LEU A 425 21.38 -15.38 -7.97
CA LEU A 425 22.21 -14.54 -7.08
C LEU A 425 21.46 -14.23 -5.77
N PRO A 426 21.60 -15.09 -4.74
CA PRO A 426 20.84 -14.93 -3.49
C PRO A 426 21.05 -13.58 -2.81
N GLN A 427 22.23 -13.01 -2.87
CA GLN A 427 22.52 -11.70 -2.24
C GLN A 427 21.76 -10.58 -2.94
N LEU A 428 21.71 -10.60 -4.28
CA LEU A 428 20.96 -9.62 -5.06
C LEU A 428 19.45 -9.77 -4.80
N LYS A 429 18.96 -11.00 -4.75
CA LYS A 429 17.57 -11.32 -4.43
C LYS A 429 17.18 -10.75 -3.06
N LYS A 430 18.01 -11.00 -2.04
CA LYS A 430 17.79 -10.47 -0.68
C LYS A 430 17.81 -8.93 -0.65
N PHE A 431 18.75 -8.32 -1.35
CA PHE A 431 18.86 -6.86 -1.43
C PHE A 431 17.58 -6.25 -2.03
N VAL A 432 17.14 -6.76 -3.18
CA VAL A 432 15.92 -6.28 -3.86
C VAL A 432 14.70 -6.45 -2.95
N ALA A 433 14.54 -7.64 -2.37
CA ALA A 433 13.40 -7.92 -1.50
C ALA A 433 13.37 -6.99 -0.26
N ARG A 434 14.52 -6.80 0.40
CA ARG A 434 14.60 -5.91 1.55
C ARG A 434 14.27 -4.46 1.17
N ARG A 435 14.79 -4.02 0.03
CA ARG A 435 14.51 -2.67 -0.49
C ARG A 435 13.02 -2.46 -0.73
N MET A 436 12.34 -3.46 -1.30
CA MET A 436 10.89 -3.42 -1.52
C MET A 436 10.11 -3.39 -0.20
N MET A 437 10.55 -4.16 0.79
CA MET A 437 9.83 -4.29 2.07
C MET A 437 10.01 -3.09 3.00
N PHE A 438 11.19 -2.48 3.03
CA PHE A 438 11.54 -1.48 4.03
C PHE A 438 11.87 -0.09 3.46
N GLY A 439 11.98 0.04 2.13
CA GLY A 439 12.29 1.32 1.48
C GLY A 439 13.79 1.59 1.42
N ALA A 440 14.14 2.86 1.18
CA ALA A 440 15.53 3.28 0.91
C ALA A 440 16.49 3.07 2.08
N ARG A 441 15.96 2.96 3.28
CA ARG A 441 16.76 2.82 4.53
C ARG A 441 16.71 1.42 5.13
N GLY A 442 16.09 0.43 4.44
CA GLY A 442 15.96 -0.94 4.91
C GLY A 442 17.16 -1.86 4.61
#